data_53d412d2b2c2939bf98ffc3ecde67ac8
#
_entry.id   53d412d2b2c2939bf98ffc3ecde67ac8
#
_cell.length_a   1.000
_cell.length_b   1.000
_cell.length_c   1.000
_cell.angle_alpha   90.00
_cell.angle_beta   90.00
_cell.angle_gamma   90.00
#
_symmetry.space_group_name_H-M   'P 1'
#
loop_
_entity.id
_entity.type
_entity.pdbx_description
1 polymer ?
#
loop_
_entity_poly.entity_id
_entity_poly.type
_entity_poly.pdbx_seq_one_letter_code
_entity_poly.pdbx_strand_id
1 'polypeptide(L)'
;MANAVSKVSRDMLNEAVAGVLKVSKDPAKKRRFLETVELQIGLKNYDPQKDKRFSGTVKYTEVHPPTKMQVCILGDAQHCDEAKANNIPFMDVEALKKLNKNKKLVKKLAKKYDAFLASDALIKQIPRLLGPGLNKSMMQKIDEVKSTIKFQMKKVLCLSVAVGNVGMTQDELVQNVHLSINFLVSLLKKHWQNVRSLHVKSTMGPPQRLY
;
A
#
# COMPACT_ATOMS: atom_id res chain seq x y z
N MET A 1 18.26 -19.82 -4.91
CA MET A 1 16.83 -19.64 -4.54
C MET A 1 16.01 -20.33 -5.62
N ALA A 2 15.27 -21.38 -5.28
CA ALA A 2 14.46 -22.10 -6.26
C ALA A 2 13.34 -21.17 -6.76
N ASN A 3 13.32 -20.88 -8.05
CA ASN A 3 12.23 -20.18 -8.72
C ASN A 3 10.98 -21.02 -8.55
N ALA A 4 10.13 -20.64 -7.60
CA ALA A 4 8.78 -21.22 -7.50
C ALA A 4 8.05 -20.85 -8.78
N VAL A 5 7.90 -21.81 -9.68
CA VAL A 5 7.18 -21.65 -10.96
C VAL A 5 5.81 -21.04 -10.63
N SER A 6 5.52 -19.88 -11.22
CA SER A 6 4.23 -19.21 -11.04
C SER A 6 3.13 -20.11 -11.57
N LYS A 7 2.15 -20.45 -10.73
CA LYS A 7 0.97 -21.23 -11.16
C LYS A 7 -0.07 -20.37 -11.90
N VAL A 8 0.17 -19.07 -11.97
CA VAL A 8 -0.69 -18.12 -12.69
C VAL A 8 0.02 -17.70 -13.95
N SER A 9 -0.55 -18.00 -15.12
CA SER A 9 0.01 -17.62 -16.39
C SER A 9 -0.20 -16.12 -16.67
N ARG A 10 0.65 -15.54 -17.50
CA ARG A 10 0.53 -14.13 -17.91
C ARG A 10 -0.75 -13.85 -18.67
N ASP A 11 -1.21 -14.82 -19.45
CA ASP A 11 -2.45 -14.70 -20.24
C ASP A 11 -3.68 -14.64 -19.33
N MET A 12 -3.74 -15.47 -18.29
CA MET A 12 -4.81 -15.40 -17.28
C MET A 12 -4.81 -14.07 -16.53
N LEU A 13 -3.63 -13.52 -16.24
CA LEU A 13 -3.52 -12.19 -15.62
C LEU A 13 -4.05 -11.10 -16.54
N ASN A 14 -3.67 -11.14 -17.83
CA ASN A 14 -4.12 -10.20 -18.84
C ASN A 14 -5.66 -10.24 -19.01
N GLU A 15 -6.22 -11.43 -19.10
CA GLU A 15 -7.66 -11.63 -19.24
C GLU A 15 -8.44 -11.13 -18.02
N ALA A 16 -7.99 -11.50 -16.81
CA ALA A 16 -8.62 -11.07 -15.56
C ALA A 16 -8.56 -9.54 -15.38
N VAL A 17 -7.41 -8.93 -15.63
CA VAL A 17 -7.24 -7.47 -15.53
C VAL A 17 -8.08 -6.75 -16.57
N ALA A 18 -8.10 -7.24 -17.83
CA ALA A 18 -8.96 -6.70 -18.88
C ALA A 18 -10.45 -6.76 -18.49
N GLY A 19 -10.89 -7.88 -17.91
CA GLY A 19 -12.25 -8.04 -17.38
C GLY A 19 -12.59 -7.03 -16.30
N VAL A 20 -11.69 -6.80 -15.34
CA VAL A 20 -11.88 -5.78 -14.28
C VAL A 20 -11.97 -4.39 -14.87
N LEU A 21 -11.06 -4.02 -15.78
CA LEU A 21 -11.03 -2.69 -16.40
C LEU A 21 -12.27 -2.44 -17.27
N LYS A 22 -12.74 -3.45 -18.03
CA LYS A 22 -13.95 -3.36 -18.85
C LYS A 22 -15.18 -3.01 -18.01
N VAL A 23 -15.38 -3.72 -16.90
CA VAL A 23 -16.53 -3.47 -16.02
C VAL A 23 -16.46 -2.12 -15.33
N SER A 24 -15.26 -1.69 -14.93
CA SER A 24 -15.07 -0.41 -14.21
C SER A 24 -15.18 0.82 -15.14
N LYS A 25 -14.84 0.65 -16.43
CA LYS A 25 -14.94 1.72 -17.45
C LYS A 25 -16.30 1.76 -18.15
N ASP A 26 -17.24 0.88 -17.80
CA ASP A 26 -18.58 0.86 -18.36
C ASP A 26 -19.32 2.19 -18.10
N PRO A 27 -19.72 2.93 -19.12
CA PRO A 27 -20.40 4.22 -18.98
C PRO A 27 -21.71 4.12 -18.20
N ALA A 28 -22.41 2.98 -18.30
CA ALA A 28 -23.65 2.74 -17.54
C ALA A 28 -23.43 2.66 -16.02
N LYS A 29 -22.20 2.35 -15.60
CA LYS A 29 -21.81 2.18 -14.18
C LYS A 29 -20.74 3.17 -13.74
N LYS A 30 -20.61 4.30 -14.44
CA LYS A 30 -19.58 5.32 -14.16
C LYS A 30 -19.60 5.78 -12.71
N ARG A 31 -18.46 5.63 -12.04
CA ARG A 31 -18.27 6.05 -10.65
C ARG A 31 -17.75 7.48 -10.58
N ARG A 32 -18.09 8.17 -9.48
CA ARG A 32 -17.62 9.54 -9.20
C ARG A 32 -16.22 9.56 -8.55
N PHE A 33 -15.59 8.40 -8.37
CA PHE A 33 -14.27 8.25 -7.74
C PHE A 33 -13.43 7.27 -8.55
N LEU A 34 -12.11 7.35 -8.36
CA LEU A 34 -11.16 6.41 -8.96
C LEU A 34 -11.18 5.12 -8.17
N GLU A 35 -11.64 4.02 -8.81
CA GLU A 35 -11.68 2.72 -8.17
C GLU A 35 -10.27 2.16 -7.99
N THR A 36 -10.02 1.56 -6.82
CA THR A 36 -8.79 0.83 -6.54
C THR A 36 -8.94 -0.61 -7.05
N VAL A 37 -7.89 -1.12 -7.69
CA VAL A 37 -7.77 -2.54 -8.03
C VAL A 37 -7.07 -3.25 -6.90
N GLU A 38 -7.68 -4.31 -6.38
CA GLU A 38 -7.18 -5.07 -5.25
C GLU A 38 -7.02 -6.56 -5.57
N LEU A 39 -5.95 -7.14 -5.02
CA LEU A 39 -5.71 -8.58 -5.01
C LEU A 39 -6.29 -9.16 -3.73
N GLN A 40 -7.29 -10.03 -3.86
CA GLN A 40 -7.90 -10.77 -2.76
C GLN A 40 -7.28 -12.15 -2.67
N ILE A 41 -6.86 -12.54 -1.48
CA ILE A 41 -6.06 -13.72 -1.22
C ILE A 41 -6.77 -14.55 -0.16
N GLY A 42 -7.12 -15.79 -0.50
CA GLY A 42 -7.55 -16.81 0.44
C GLY A 42 -6.42 -17.77 0.77
N LEU A 43 -6.13 -17.96 2.05
CA LEU A 43 -5.11 -18.89 2.53
C LEU A 43 -5.73 -20.21 2.99
N LYS A 44 -4.93 -21.28 2.98
CA LYS A 44 -5.26 -22.59 3.51
C LYS A 44 -4.07 -23.20 4.24
N ASN A 45 -4.34 -24.20 5.07
CA ASN A 45 -3.31 -24.94 5.83
C ASN A 45 -2.40 -23.99 6.65
N TYR A 46 -2.99 -22.94 7.19
CA TYR A 46 -2.33 -21.94 8.02
C TYR A 46 -3.17 -21.69 9.26
N ASP A 47 -2.58 -21.79 10.44
CA ASP A 47 -3.25 -21.51 11.70
C ASP A 47 -2.92 -20.09 12.17
N PRO A 48 -3.89 -19.15 12.14
CA PRO A 48 -3.63 -17.77 12.52
C PRO A 48 -3.25 -17.57 13.99
N GLN A 49 -3.49 -18.56 14.83
CA GLN A 49 -3.18 -18.52 16.28
C GLN A 49 -1.81 -19.10 16.60
N LYS A 50 -1.44 -20.20 15.92
CA LYS A 50 -0.21 -20.95 16.18
C LYS A 50 0.94 -20.57 15.25
N ASP A 51 0.64 -20.34 13.97
CA ASP A 51 1.67 -20.03 13.00
C ASP A 51 2.15 -18.56 13.11
N LYS A 52 3.44 -18.36 12.85
CA LYS A 52 4.04 -17.03 12.85
C LYS A 52 3.40 -16.15 11.78
N ARG A 53 2.82 -15.03 12.20
CA ARG A 53 2.26 -14.03 11.28
C ARG A 53 3.36 -13.42 10.43
N PHE A 54 3.14 -13.38 9.13
CA PHE A 54 4.06 -12.73 8.23
C PHE A 54 3.71 -11.23 8.06
N SER A 55 4.72 -10.44 7.84
CA SER A 55 4.63 -9.04 7.43
C SER A 55 5.78 -8.78 6.49
N GLY A 56 5.48 -8.23 5.34
CA GLY A 56 6.48 -7.84 4.35
C GLY A 56 6.00 -6.63 3.56
N THR A 57 6.94 -5.91 2.96
CA THR A 57 6.67 -4.75 2.13
C THR A 57 7.23 -4.98 0.75
N VAL A 58 6.48 -4.62 -0.28
CA VAL A 58 6.90 -4.64 -1.67
C VAL A 58 6.81 -3.22 -2.23
N LYS A 59 7.80 -2.84 -3.02
CA LYS A 59 7.80 -1.58 -3.75
C LYS A 59 7.43 -1.87 -5.19
N TYR A 60 6.39 -1.19 -5.68
CA TYR A 60 6.02 -1.28 -7.08
C TYR A 60 6.91 -0.40 -7.94
N THR A 61 7.21 -0.86 -9.14
CA THR A 61 7.95 -0.11 -10.16
C THR A 61 7.04 0.91 -10.85
N GLU A 62 5.83 0.50 -11.15
CA GLU A 62 4.83 1.34 -11.77
C GLU A 62 3.85 1.83 -10.71
N VAL A 63 3.99 3.08 -10.31
CA VAL A 63 3.15 3.68 -9.28
C VAL A 63 2.35 4.82 -9.87
N HIS A 64 1.06 4.58 -10.01
CA HIS A 64 0.12 5.68 -9.95
C HIS A 64 -0.27 5.82 -8.47
N PRO A 65 0.26 6.81 -7.75
CA PRO A 65 -0.12 7.03 -6.38
C PRO A 65 -1.63 7.13 -6.30
N PRO A 66 -2.27 6.58 -5.27
CA PRO A 66 -3.64 6.93 -5.01
C PRO A 66 -3.70 8.46 -5.02
N THR A 67 -4.49 9.01 -5.92
CA THR A 67 -4.56 10.45 -6.26
C THR A 67 -4.86 11.35 -5.06
N LYS A 68 -5.03 10.78 -3.87
CA LYS A 68 -5.43 11.46 -2.63
C LYS A 68 -4.56 11.14 -1.42
N MET A 69 -3.44 10.41 -1.57
CA MET A 69 -2.58 10.14 -0.41
C MET A 69 -1.92 11.43 0.06
N GLN A 70 -2.32 11.92 1.23
CA GLN A 70 -1.76 13.11 1.84
C GLN A 70 -0.66 12.72 2.82
N VAL A 71 0.55 13.19 2.53
CA VAL A 71 1.73 13.01 3.39
C VAL A 71 2.00 14.33 4.10
N CYS A 72 2.28 14.28 5.41
CA CYS A 72 2.69 15.44 6.19
C CYS A 72 4.13 15.25 6.70
N ILE A 73 4.93 16.29 6.57
CA ILE A 73 6.31 16.30 7.03
C ILE A 73 6.38 16.91 8.43
N LEU A 74 7.03 16.19 9.35
CA LEU A 74 7.36 16.66 10.69
C LEU A 74 8.87 16.92 10.72
N GLY A 75 9.29 18.16 10.52
CA GLY A 75 10.69 18.47 10.26
C GLY A 75 11.22 19.65 11.07
N ASP A 76 12.55 19.77 11.05
CA ASP A 76 13.26 20.94 11.48
C ASP A 76 13.10 22.07 10.44
N ALA A 77 13.65 23.26 10.70
CA ALA A 77 13.51 24.41 9.83
C ALA A 77 13.89 24.11 8.38
N GLN A 78 15.02 23.41 8.14
CA GLN A 78 15.49 23.03 6.81
C GLN A 78 14.46 22.16 6.06
N HIS A 79 13.95 21.12 6.71
CA HIS A 79 12.93 20.22 6.12
C HIS A 79 11.60 20.92 5.87
N CYS A 80 11.25 21.89 6.72
CA CYS A 80 10.04 22.70 6.53
C CYS A 80 10.17 23.63 5.31
N ASP A 81 11.36 24.17 5.05
CA ASP A 81 11.62 25.02 3.87
C ASP A 81 11.62 24.19 2.57
N GLU A 82 12.21 22.99 2.58
CA GLU A 82 12.08 22.03 1.47
C GLU A 82 10.61 21.65 1.21
N ALA A 83 9.84 21.42 2.27
CA ALA A 83 8.43 21.10 2.16
C ALA A 83 7.61 22.25 1.57
N LYS A 84 7.90 23.51 1.96
CA LYS A 84 7.29 24.71 1.38
C LYS A 84 7.59 24.82 -0.12
N ALA A 85 8.85 24.64 -0.51
CA ALA A 85 9.27 24.72 -1.91
C ALA A 85 8.52 23.69 -2.80
N ASN A 86 8.17 22.53 -2.24
CA ASN A 86 7.48 21.44 -2.94
C ASN A 86 5.96 21.38 -2.69
N ASN A 87 5.37 22.40 -2.05
CA ASN A 87 3.94 22.46 -1.70
C ASN A 87 3.43 21.23 -0.91
N ILE A 88 4.26 20.70 -0.02
CA ILE A 88 3.91 19.55 0.81
C ILE A 88 3.50 20.04 2.19
N PRO A 89 2.39 19.51 2.78
CA PRO A 89 2.00 19.83 4.14
C PRO A 89 3.11 19.51 5.14
N PHE A 90 3.44 20.43 6.02
CA PHE A 90 4.46 20.24 7.04
C PHE A 90 4.01 20.79 8.39
N MET A 91 4.66 20.33 9.44
CA MET A 91 4.54 20.86 10.80
C MET A 91 5.92 20.97 11.42
N ASP A 92 6.18 22.08 12.04
CA ASP A 92 7.40 22.32 12.82
C ASP A 92 7.24 21.83 14.28
N VAL A 93 8.34 21.86 15.01
CA VAL A 93 8.38 21.45 16.42
C VAL A 93 7.46 22.30 17.29
N GLU A 94 7.31 23.57 16.97
CA GLU A 94 6.46 24.49 17.74
C GLU A 94 4.97 24.17 17.51
N ALA A 95 4.58 23.89 16.28
CA ALA A 95 3.21 23.44 15.97
C ALA A 95 2.87 22.13 16.68
N LEU A 96 3.84 21.19 16.77
CA LEU A 96 3.67 19.95 17.53
C LEU A 96 3.53 20.20 19.04
N LYS A 97 4.32 21.11 19.61
CA LYS A 97 4.21 21.53 21.02
C LYS A 97 2.86 22.16 21.33
N LYS A 98 2.31 22.96 20.40
CA LYS A 98 0.97 23.58 20.54
C LYS A 98 -0.16 22.56 20.65
N LEU A 99 0.01 21.34 20.16
CA LEU A 99 -0.96 20.25 20.35
C LEU A 99 -1.07 19.79 21.81
N ASN A 100 -0.08 20.15 22.65
CA ASN A 100 -0.05 19.97 24.10
C ASN A 100 -0.55 18.58 24.57
N LYS A 101 -0.14 17.51 23.88
CA LYS A 101 -0.55 16.12 24.14
C LYS A 101 -2.07 15.88 24.14
N ASN A 102 -2.85 16.80 23.57
CA ASN A 102 -4.31 16.67 23.52
C ASN A 102 -4.70 15.53 22.56
N LYS A 103 -5.16 14.41 23.13
CA LYS A 103 -5.53 13.21 22.40
C LYS A 103 -6.56 13.46 21.28
N LYS A 104 -7.49 14.41 21.48
CA LYS A 104 -8.51 14.75 20.47
C LYS A 104 -7.89 15.45 19.25
N LEU A 105 -6.96 16.40 19.48
CA LEU A 105 -6.28 17.12 18.40
C LEU A 105 -5.32 16.20 17.63
N VAL A 106 -4.54 15.39 18.33
CA VAL A 106 -3.65 14.39 17.72
C VAL A 106 -4.44 13.39 16.88
N LYS A 107 -5.61 12.93 17.36
CA LYS A 107 -6.49 12.03 16.60
C LYS A 107 -7.09 12.70 15.36
N LYS A 108 -7.43 13.99 15.42
CA LYS A 108 -7.85 14.77 14.24
C LYS A 108 -6.71 14.88 13.22
N LEU A 109 -5.50 15.18 13.67
CA LEU A 109 -4.31 15.25 12.81
C LEU A 109 -4.03 13.90 12.14
N ALA A 110 -4.04 12.81 12.89
CA ALA A 110 -3.82 11.46 12.38
C ALA A 110 -4.88 11.00 11.36
N LYS A 111 -6.10 11.55 11.43
CA LYS A 111 -7.16 11.29 10.44
C LYS A 111 -7.07 12.16 9.19
N LYS A 112 -6.36 13.29 9.27
CA LYS A 112 -6.22 14.24 8.16
C LYS A 112 -5.19 13.76 7.13
N TYR A 113 -4.15 13.07 7.58
CA TYR A 113 -3.05 12.62 6.74
C TYR A 113 -2.92 11.10 6.77
N ASP A 114 -2.57 10.52 5.62
CA ASP A 114 -2.42 9.07 5.45
C ASP A 114 -1.05 8.58 5.90
N ALA A 115 -0.02 9.43 5.78
CA ALA A 115 1.32 9.13 6.22
C ALA A 115 2.03 10.37 6.79
N PHE A 116 2.99 10.10 7.69
CA PHE A 116 3.86 11.11 8.28
C PHE A 116 5.31 10.74 8.04
N LEU A 117 6.12 11.72 7.66
CA LEU A 117 7.57 11.64 7.59
C LEU A 117 8.16 12.53 8.65
N ALA A 118 9.08 12.01 9.44
CA ALA A 118 9.72 12.78 10.50
C ALA A 118 11.24 12.80 10.34
N SER A 119 11.86 13.92 10.70
CA SER A 119 13.30 14.04 10.87
C SER A 119 13.81 13.12 11.98
N ASP A 120 15.01 12.55 11.80
CA ASP A 120 15.63 11.64 12.80
C ASP A 120 15.82 12.32 14.16
N ALA A 121 16.16 13.61 14.18
CA ALA A 121 16.30 14.41 15.39
C ALA A 121 14.97 14.52 16.14
N LEU A 122 13.84 14.55 15.45
CA LEU A 122 12.52 14.70 16.07
C LEU A 122 11.90 13.35 16.48
N ILE A 123 12.31 12.24 15.89
CA ILE A 123 11.77 10.90 16.22
C ILE A 123 11.90 10.59 17.72
N LYS A 124 13.01 10.99 18.35
CA LYS A 124 13.22 10.82 19.79
C LYS A 124 12.25 11.63 20.64
N GLN A 125 11.77 12.76 20.11
CA GLN A 125 10.85 13.68 20.80
C GLN A 125 9.39 13.37 20.51
N ILE A 126 9.10 12.74 19.37
CA ILE A 126 7.77 12.28 19.00
C ILE A 126 7.60 10.84 19.54
N PRO A 127 6.93 10.66 20.67
CA PRO A 127 6.88 9.34 21.29
C PRO A 127 6.21 8.29 20.40
N ARG A 128 6.99 7.32 19.96
CA ARG A 128 6.61 5.94 19.59
C ARG A 128 5.69 5.70 18.38
N LEU A 129 5.42 6.63 17.51
CA LEU A 129 4.46 6.40 16.41
C LEU A 129 5.06 6.31 15.01
N LEU A 130 6.29 6.75 14.81
CA LEU A 130 6.91 6.75 13.49
C LEU A 130 8.26 6.03 13.54
N GLY A 131 8.37 4.99 12.75
CA GLY A 131 9.54 4.12 12.68
C GLY A 131 10.86 4.79 12.27
N PRO A 132 11.99 4.06 12.28
CA PRO A 132 13.33 4.61 12.31
C PRO A 132 13.79 5.28 11.02
N GLY A 133 14.52 6.32 11.23
CA GLY A 133 15.59 6.98 10.50
C GLY A 133 15.58 7.17 8.98
N LEU A 134 15.67 8.41 8.57
CA LEU A 134 15.66 8.88 7.20
C LEU A 134 16.93 9.65 6.83
N ASN A 135 17.88 8.95 6.16
CA ASN A 135 19.04 9.58 5.53
C ASN A 135 18.92 9.74 4.01
N LYS A 136 17.70 9.91 3.48
CA LYS A 136 17.45 10.13 2.04
C LYS A 136 16.71 11.44 1.84
N SER A 137 16.82 12.01 0.63
CA SER A 137 16.08 13.24 0.31
C SER A 137 14.58 13.04 0.57
N MET A 138 13.93 14.09 1.04
CA MET A 138 12.54 14.05 1.49
C MET A 138 11.59 13.61 0.36
N MET A 139 11.82 14.07 -0.88
CA MET A 139 11.01 13.71 -2.04
C MET A 139 11.10 12.22 -2.37
N GLN A 140 12.30 11.65 -2.38
CA GLN A 140 12.51 10.22 -2.63
C GLN A 140 11.79 9.35 -1.60
N LYS A 141 11.72 9.82 -0.35
CA LYS A 141 11.00 9.08 0.71
C LYS A 141 9.49 9.17 0.57
N ILE A 142 8.96 10.27 0.13
CA ILE A 142 7.53 10.40 -0.17
C ILE A 142 7.13 9.43 -1.28
N ASP A 143 7.91 9.39 -2.36
CA ASP A 143 7.66 8.47 -3.47
C ASP A 143 7.83 7.00 -3.06
N GLU A 144 8.81 6.70 -2.22
CA GLU A 144 9.00 5.37 -1.64
C GLU A 144 7.78 4.96 -0.79
N VAL A 145 7.25 5.83 0.08
CA VAL A 145 6.04 5.56 0.89
C VAL A 145 4.83 5.35 0.01
N LYS A 146 4.64 6.18 -1.02
CA LYS A 146 3.52 6.05 -1.96
C LYS A 146 3.60 4.77 -2.79
N SER A 147 4.82 4.31 -3.13
CA SER A 147 5.05 3.11 -3.94
C SER A 147 5.08 1.82 -3.14
N THR A 148 5.18 1.89 -1.82
CA THR A 148 5.35 0.72 -0.96
C THR A 148 4.02 0.21 -0.44
N ILE A 149 3.76 -1.07 -0.67
CA ILE A 149 2.58 -1.76 -0.14
C ILE A 149 2.98 -2.81 0.87
N LYS A 150 2.24 -2.87 1.97
CA LYS A 150 2.49 -3.77 3.08
C LYS A 150 1.54 -4.97 3.04
N PHE A 151 2.12 -6.16 2.92
CA PHE A 151 1.43 -7.41 3.18
C PHE A 151 1.52 -7.73 4.67
N GLN A 152 0.40 -7.78 5.34
CA GLN A 152 0.36 -8.08 6.76
C GLN A 152 -0.75 -9.07 7.06
N MET A 153 -0.37 -10.24 7.57
CA MET A 153 -1.35 -11.19 8.05
C MET A 153 -1.88 -10.77 9.41
N LYS A 154 -3.21 -10.75 9.51
CA LYS A 154 -3.95 -10.60 10.76
C LYS A 154 -4.41 -11.98 11.26
N LYS A 155 -5.34 -12.01 12.22
CA LYS A 155 -5.93 -13.27 12.73
C LYS A 155 -6.98 -13.90 11.78
N VAL A 156 -6.88 -13.66 10.47
CA VAL A 156 -7.86 -14.09 9.46
C VAL A 156 -7.12 -14.70 8.28
N LEU A 157 -7.68 -15.75 7.68
CA LEU A 157 -7.11 -16.45 6.51
C LEU A 157 -7.34 -15.72 5.18
N CYS A 158 -8.00 -14.57 5.20
CA CYS A 158 -8.26 -13.76 4.02
C CYS A 158 -7.53 -12.42 4.15
N LEU A 159 -6.87 -12.01 3.08
CA LEU A 159 -6.27 -10.67 2.98
C LEU A 159 -6.66 -10.02 1.66
N SER A 160 -6.70 -8.68 1.68
CA SER A 160 -6.84 -7.87 0.49
C SER A 160 -5.73 -6.83 0.46
N VAL A 161 -5.15 -6.63 -0.71
CA VAL A 161 -4.03 -5.71 -0.93
C VAL A 161 -4.28 -4.90 -2.18
N ALA A 162 -4.16 -3.58 -2.10
CA ALA A 162 -4.26 -2.71 -3.25
C ALA A 162 -3.06 -2.89 -4.17
N VAL A 163 -3.30 -3.13 -5.45
CA VAL A 163 -2.25 -3.33 -6.48
C VAL A 163 -2.18 -2.20 -7.51
N GLY A 164 -3.18 -1.34 -7.52
CA GLY A 164 -3.25 -0.20 -8.41
C GLY A 164 -4.63 0.44 -8.44
N ASN A 165 -4.94 1.17 -9.49
CA ASN A 165 -6.23 1.81 -9.72
C ASN A 165 -6.68 1.66 -11.18
N VAL A 166 -7.94 1.93 -11.45
CA VAL A 166 -8.55 1.78 -12.78
C VAL A 166 -8.00 2.78 -13.82
N GLY A 167 -7.32 3.83 -13.40
CA GLY A 167 -6.66 4.81 -14.28
C GLY A 167 -5.34 4.31 -14.88
N MET A 168 -4.78 3.22 -14.35
CA MET A 168 -3.56 2.60 -14.85
C MET A 168 -3.81 1.83 -16.15
N THR A 169 -2.74 1.61 -16.92
CA THR A 169 -2.78 0.74 -18.09
C THR A 169 -2.92 -0.74 -17.67
N GLN A 170 -3.34 -1.57 -18.62
CA GLN A 170 -3.48 -3.00 -18.37
C GLN A 170 -2.13 -3.65 -18.03
N ASP A 171 -1.07 -3.28 -18.75
CA ASP A 171 0.26 -3.86 -18.57
C ASP A 171 0.87 -3.50 -17.21
N GLU A 172 0.72 -2.26 -16.76
CA GLU A 172 1.15 -1.82 -15.44
C GLU A 172 0.45 -2.60 -14.30
N LEU A 173 -0.87 -2.78 -14.44
CA LEU A 173 -1.63 -3.57 -13.46
C LEU A 173 -1.22 -5.04 -13.45
N VAL A 174 -1.00 -5.64 -14.63
CA VAL A 174 -0.55 -7.03 -14.75
C VAL A 174 0.83 -7.22 -14.09
N GLN A 175 1.76 -6.29 -14.30
CA GLN A 175 3.08 -6.32 -13.65
C GLN A 175 2.96 -6.22 -12.14
N ASN A 176 2.15 -5.29 -11.63
CA ASN A 176 1.94 -5.11 -10.20
C ASN A 176 1.27 -6.33 -9.55
N VAL A 177 0.26 -6.92 -10.19
CA VAL A 177 -0.39 -8.14 -9.71
C VAL A 177 0.59 -9.31 -9.69
N HIS A 178 1.37 -9.49 -10.76
CA HIS A 178 2.38 -10.55 -10.85
C HIS A 178 3.45 -10.41 -9.76
N LEU A 179 3.98 -9.20 -9.56
CA LEU A 179 4.93 -8.90 -8.50
C LEU A 179 4.36 -9.19 -7.12
N SER A 180 3.10 -8.79 -6.89
CA SER A 180 2.39 -9.02 -5.64
C SER A 180 2.20 -10.50 -5.32
N ILE A 181 1.83 -11.31 -6.32
CA ILE A 181 1.63 -12.76 -6.17
C ILE A 181 2.98 -13.44 -5.84
N ASN A 182 4.03 -13.12 -6.58
CA ASN A 182 5.35 -13.71 -6.35
C ASN A 182 5.90 -13.35 -4.96
N PHE A 183 5.72 -12.10 -4.55
CA PHE A 183 6.12 -11.65 -3.22
C PHE A 183 5.31 -12.34 -2.11
N LEU A 184 3.98 -12.44 -2.27
CA LEU A 184 3.13 -13.18 -1.33
C LEU A 184 3.61 -14.63 -1.18
N VAL A 185 3.83 -15.33 -2.29
CA VAL A 185 4.27 -16.73 -2.28
C VAL A 185 5.61 -16.88 -1.56
N SER A 186 6.52 -15.92 -1.73
CA SER A 186 7.82 -15.92 -1.03
C SER A 186 7.69 -15.73 0.49
N LEU A 187 6.67 -15.00 0.95
CA LEU A 187 6.40 -14.79 2.38
C LEU A 187 5.76 -16.00 3.06
N LEU A 188 5.07 -16.85 2.29
CA LEU A 188 4.37 -18.00 2.82
C LEU A 188 5.31 -19.18 3.09
N LYS A 189 5.19 -19.81 4.28
CA LYS A 189 6.05 -20.90 4.74
C LYS A 189 6.07 -22.11 3.80
N LYS A 190 4.92 -22.47 3.23
CA LYS A 190 4.75 -23.59 2.29
C LYS A 190 4.44 -23.10 0.87
N HIS A 191 4.78 -21.85 0.54
CA HIS A 191 4.57 -21.25 -0.78
C HIS A 191 3.16 -21.48 -1.31
N TRP A 192 3.02 -22.01 -2.53
CA TRP A 192 1.74 -22.26 -3.18
C TRP A 192 0.80 -23.20 -2.43
N GLN A 193 1.32 -24.07 -1.58
CA GLN A 193 0.48 -24.98 -0.78
C GLN A 193 -0.36 -24.24 0.27
N ASN A 194 0.05 -23.03 0.66
CA ASN A 194 -0.73 -22.19 1.56
C ASN A 194 -1.74 -21.28 0.84
N VAL A 195 -1.74 -21.23 -0.50
CA VAL A 195 -2.69 -20.45 -1.28
C VAL A 195 -3.92 -21.29 -1.58
N ARG A 196 -5.11 -20.80 -1.20
CA ARG A 196 -6.40 -21.40 -1.51
C ARG A 196 -7.00 -20.84 -2.78
N SER A 197 -7.04 -19.51 -2.88
CA SER A 197 -7.61 -18.80 -4.01
C SER A 197 -7.00 -17.41 -4.15
N LEU A 198 -6.94 -16.92 -5.38
CA LEU A 198 -6.54 -15.55 -5.73
C LEU A 198 -7.59 -14.94 -6.65
N HIS A 199 -8.00 -13.72 -6.35
CA HIS A 199 -8.95 -12.97 -7.16
C HIS A 199 -8.45 -11.53 -7.32
N VAL A 200 -8.69 -10.96 -8.49
CA VAL A 200 -8.50 -9.53 -8.73
C VAL A 200 -9.86 -8.87 -8.90
N LYS A 201 -10.08 -7.75 -8.29
CA LYS A 201 -11.32 -6.97 -8.43
C LYS A 201 -11.07 -5.48 -8.33
N SER A 202 -11.94 -4.68 -8.93
CA SER A 202 -12.06 -3.25 -8.59
C SER A 202 -12.94 -3.07 -7.36
N THR A 203 -12.91 -1.89 -6.75
CA THR A 203 -13.65 -1.60 -5.51
C THR A 203 -15.12 -2.02 -5.58
N MET A 204 -15.79 -1.74 -6.68
CA MET A 204 -17.24 -2.03 -6.85
C MET A 204 -17.51 -3.09 -7.93
N GLY A 205 -16.47 -3.60 -8.58
CA GLY A 205 -16.59 -4.60 -9.64
C GLY A 205 -16.68 -6.04 -9.11
N PRO A 206 -17.08 -6.98 -9.97
CA PRO A 206 -17.07 -8.40 -9.63
C PRO A 206 -15.62 -8.93 -9.54
N PRO A 207 -15.37 -9.93 -8.69
CA PRO A 207 -14.07 -10.57 -8.60
C PRO A 207 -13.79 -11.43 -9.84
N GLN A 208 -12.57 -11.33 -10.38
CA GLN A 208 -12.03 -12.20 -11.42
C GLN A 208 -11.06 -13.19 -10.79
N ARG A 209 -11.32 -14.48 -10.98
CA ARG A 209 -10.50 -15.53 -10.39
C ARG A 209 -9.20 -15.72 -11.16
N LEU A 210 -8.07 -15.85 -10.42
CA LEU A 210 -6.74 -16.16 -10.96
C LEU A 210 -6.26 -17.56 -10.57
N TYR A 211 -6.69 -18.05 -9.39
CA TYR A 211 -6.28 -19.34 -8.84
C TYR A 211 -7.35 -19.96 -7.95
#